data_488ea4008045d7d09d54dc0d48914ec8
#
_entry.id   488ea4008045d7d09d54dc0d48914ec8
#
_cell.length_a   1.000
_cell.length_b   1.000
_cell.length_c   1.000
_cell.angle_alpha   90.00
_cell.angle_beta   90.00
_cell.angle_gamma   90.00
#
_symmetry.space_group_name_H-M   'P 1'
#
loop_
_entity.id
_entity.type
_entity.pdbx_description
1 polymer ?
#
loop_
_entity_poly.entity_id
_entity_poly.type
_entity_poly.pdbx_seq_one_letter_code
_entity_poly.pdbx_strand_id
1 'polypeptide(L)'
;MDKHLHIITLDVPWPADYGGVVDLFYKIVSLHRAGIKIHLHCFTAGRLPQDELDKYCESVNYYCRKKFPQGISPGLPYIVSSRINKELLKNLQQDDYPILMEGVHCTYYLFNGALKNRKVFVRLHNVEYNYYQNLATHENNFFKKLYFQRESYLLKRYEKKIATKATFWPVSISDTELYKKEFGANHIDFLPVFVPWKEVLMHDNRKGSFCLYHGNLAVNENEKAAEWLLKEVFNDINIPLVIAGKNPSEHLEKLVHVNTNTCLVSNLPEKEMQDLIKKAQVNILPSLNSTGVKLKLLNALYNGRFCLVNEAASEGVAVDNLCHIADDAASFKKLAVELYNMPYQNETTTHRQTVLNASYNNDKNAQQLIEWIY
;
A
#
# COMPACT_ATOMS: atom_id res chain seq x y z
N MET A 1 10.90 -24.85 -21.30
CA MET A 1 9.47 -24.98 -20.94
C MET A 1 8.97 -23.60 -20.55
N ASP A 2 7.78 -23.22 -20.96
CA ASP A 2 7.18 -21.96 -20.53
C ASP A 2 6.92 -22.01 -19.02
N LYS A 3 7.22 -20.91 -18.34
CA LYS A 3 6.96 -20.76 -16.90
C LYS A 3 5.57 -20.20 -16.69
N HIS A 4 4.70 -20.95 -16.03
CA HIS A 4 3.31 -20.58 -15.74
C HIS A 4 3.13 -20.30 -14.25
N LEU A 5 2.31 -19.29 -13.91
CA LEU A 5 2.03 -18.87 -12.54
C LEU A 5 0.56 -18.51 -12.35
N HIS A 6 -0.11 -19.13 -11.37
CA HIS A 6 -1.39 -18.63 -10.90
C HIS A 6 -1.18 -17.45 -9.93
N ILE A 7 -1.89 -16.35 -10.15
CA ILE A 7 -1.93 -15.22 -9.20
C ILE A 7 -3.37 -15.04 -8.73
N ILE A 8 -3.60 -15.15 -7.42
CA ILE A 8 -4.93 -14.95 -6.82
C ILE A 8 -4.95 -13.59 -6.14
N THR A 9 -5.84 -12.70 -6.58
CA THR A 9 -5.87 -11.31 -6.13
C THR A 9 -7.08 -11.01 -5.25
N LEU A 10 -6.86 -10.16 -4.26
CA LEU A 10 -7.89 -9.75 -3.30
C LEU A 10 -8.95 -8.82 -3.91
N ASP A 11 -8.63 -8.16 -5.03
CA ASP A 11 -9.49 -7.29 -5.83
C ASP A 11 -8.99 -7.26 -7.27
N VAL A 12 -9.73 -6.65 -8.20
CA VAL A 12 -9.31 -6.44 -9.59
C VAL A 12 -8.16 -5.43 -9.64
N PRO A 13 -6.97 -5.79 -10.19
CA PRO A 13 -5.78 -4.95 -10.08
C PRO A 13 -5.76 -3.70 -10.97
N TRP A 14 -6.74 -3.52 -11.84
CA TRP A 14 -6.88 -2.34 -12.70
C TRP A 14 -8.22 -1.62 -12.47
N PRO A 15 -8.28 -0.27 -12.50
CA PRO A 15 -7.13 0.66 -12.53
C PRO A 15 -6.31 0.61 -11.24
N ALA A 16 -4.99 0.86 -11.36
CA ALA A 16 -4.04 0.82 -10.24
C ALA A 16 -4.07 2.14 -9.44
N ASP A 17 -5.16 2.40 -8.71
CA ASP A 17 -5.53 3.68 -8.08
C ASP A 17 -5.43 3.71 -6.55
N TYR A 18 -5.04 2.60 -5.90
CA TYR A 18 -4.71 2.52 -4.47
C TYR A 18 -3.61 1.50 -4.19
N GLY A 19 -2.97 1.61 -3.00
CA GLY A 19 -1.71 0.93 -2.68
C GLY A 19 -1.64 -0.56 -2.98
N GLY A 20 -2.63 -1.33 -2.55
CA GLY A 20 -2.63 -2.79 -2.75
C GLY A 20 -2.70 -3.19 -4.23
N VAL A 21 -3.48 -2.48 -5.05
CA VAL A 21 -3.60 -2.79 -6.48
C VAL A 21 -2.43 -2.25 -7.30
N VAL A 22 -1.73 -1.21 -6.84
CA VAL A 22 -0.51 -0.69 -7.50
C VAL A 22 0.59 -1.74 -7.49
N ASP A 23 0.98 -2.27 -6.32
CA ASP A 23 1.97 -3.36 -6.20
C ASP A 23 1.59 -4.54 -7.09
N LEU A 24 0.34 -4.93 -7.03
CA LEU A 24 -0.22 -6.07 -7.75
C LEU A 24 -0.14 -5.91 -9.27
N PHE A 25 -0.62 -4.78 -9.81
CA PHE A 25 -0.63 -4.53 -11.24
C PHE A 25 0.78 -4.44 -11.82
N TYR A 26 1.67 -3.66 -11.20
CA TYR A 26 3.04 -3.49 -11.72
C TYR A 26 3.88 -4.76 -11.56
N LYS A 27 3.58 -5.62 -10.60
CA LYS A 27 4.14 -6.96 -10.51
C LYS A 27 3.69 -7.86 -11.66
N ILE A 28 2.39 -7.89 -11.99
CA ILE A 28 1.86 -8.61 -13.15
C ILE A 28 2.56 -8.16 -14.43
N VAL A 29 2.64 -6.84 -14.67
CA VAL A 29 3.33 -6.27 -15.84
C VAL A 29 4.80 -6.69 -15.92
N SER A 30 5.50 -6.69 -14.77
CA SER A 30 6.93 -7.02 -14.72
C SER A 30 7.18 -8.52 -14.93
N LEU A 31 6.35 -9.38 -14.34
CA LEU A 31 6.42 -10.82 -14.55
C LEU A 31 6.09 -11.21 -16.00
N HIS A 32 5.08 -10.58 -16.60
CA HIS A 32 4.75 -10.77 -18.02
C HIS A 32 5.93 -10.38 -18.94
N ARG A 33 6.56 -9.22 -18.70
CA ARG A 33 7.77 -8.80 -19.44
C ARG A 33 8.93 -9.77 -19.30
N ALA A 34 9.04 -10.42 -18.15
CA ALA A 34 10.04 -11.46 -17.91
C ALA A 34 9.68 -12.84 -18.48
N GLY A 35 8.58 -12.93 -19.27
CA GLY A 35 8.17 -14.14 -19.99
C GLY A 35 7.34 -15.13 -19.17
N ILE A 36 6.79 -14.72 -18.02
CA ILE A 36 5.89 -15.57 -17.21
C ILE A 36 4.49 -15.56 -17.81
N LYS A 37 3.92 -16.75 -18.02
CA LYS A 37 2.53 -16.98 -18.41
C LYS A 37 1.64 -16.92 -17.19
N ILE A 38 0.86 -15.83 -17.03
CA ILE A 38 0.07 -15.55 -15.84
C ILE A 38 -1.37 -16.03 -16.01
N HIS A 39 -1.85 -16.86 -15.07
CA HIS A 39 -3.25 -17.23 -14.91
C HIS A 39 -3.82 -16.44 -13.74
N LEU A 40 -4.55 -15.36 -14.04
CA LEU A 40 -5.03 -14.41 -13.05
C LEU A 40 -6.41 -14.80 -12.52
N HIS A 41 -6.57 -14.76 -11.20
CA HIS A 41 -7.80 -15.06 -10.48
C HIS A 41 -8.20 -13.88 -9.60
N CYS A 42 -9.16 -13.07 -10.03
CA CYS A 42 -9.56 -11.83 -9.36
C CYS A 42 -10.83 -12.02 -8.52
N PHE A 43 -10.78 -11.72 -7.25
CA PHE A 43 -12.00 -11.49 -6.48
C PHE A 43 -12.56 -10.10 -6.78
N THR A 44 -13.89 -10.00 -7.00
CA THR A 44 -14.56 -8.74 -7.28
C THR A 44 -15.36 -8.28 -6.06
N ALA A 45 -15.16 -7.03 -5.65
CA ALA A 45 -15.86 -6.42 -4.51
C ALA A 45 -16.50 -5.05 -4.87
N GLY A 46 -16.83 -4.86 -6.15
CA GLY A 46 -17.38 -3.61 -6.71
C GLY A 46 -16.63 -3.14 -7.95
N ARG A 47 -15.41 -3.60 -8.18
CA ARG A 47 -14.70 -3.38 -9.45
C ARG A 47 -15.19 -4.36 -10.51
N LEU A 48 -15.38 -3.84 -11.73
CA LEU A 48 -15.80 -4.65 -12.87
C LEU A 48 -14.59 -5.36 -13.53
N PRO A 49 -14.82 -6.42 -14.32
CA PRO A 49 -13.81 -6.98 -15.21
C PRO A 49 -13.14 -5.90 -16.07
N GLN A 50 -11.86 -6.09 -16.39
CA GLN A 50 -11.02 -5.11 -17.05
C GLN A 50 -10.23 -5.75 -18.19
N ASP A 51 -10.49 -5.35 -19.43
CA ASP A 51 -9.81 -5.85 -20.64
C ASP A 51 -8.30 -5.51 -20.66
N GLU A 52 -7.89 -4.50 -19.90
CA GLU A 52 -6.47 -4.14 -19.75
C GLU A 52 -5.62 -5.31 -19.24
N LEU A 53 -6.20 -6.18 -18.40
CA LEU A 53 -5.51 -7.32 -17.80
C LEU A 53 -5.20 -8.43 -18.82
N ASP A 54 -6.00 -8.56 -19.86
CA ASP A 54 -5.80 -9.56 -20.92
C ASP A 54 -4.51 -9.31 -21.72
N LYS A 55 -3.97 -8.08 -21.69
CA LYS A 55 -2.68 -7.75 -22.31
C LYS A 55 -1.48 -8.41 -21.63
N TYR A 56 -1.62 -8.77 -20.36
CA TYR A 56 -0.53 -9.25 -19.50
C TYR A 56 -0.73 -10.68 -19.00
N CYS A 57 -1.92 -11.24 -19.19
CA CYS A 57 -2.29 -12.53 -18.64
C CYS A 57 -2.71 -13.52 -19.73
N GLU A 58 -2.35 -14.78 -19.58
CA GLU A 58 -2.79 -15.89 -20.44
C GLU A 58 -4.30 -16.17 -20.26
N SER A 59 -4.78 -15.99 -19.03
CA SER A 59 -6.20 -16.08 -18.69
C SER A 59 -6.54 -15.20 -17.50
N VAL A 60 -7.77 -14.64 -17.50
CA VAL A 60 -8.30 -13.84 -16.37
C VAL A 60 -9.64 -14.40 -15.96
N ASN A 61 -9.75 -14.81 -14.69
CA ASN A 61 -10.97 -15.36 -14.09
C ASN A 61 -11.46 -14.45 -12.99
N TYR A 62 -12.76 -14.19 -12.93
CA TYR A 62 -13.38 -13.30 -11.94
C TYR A 62 -14.31 -14.06 -11.02
N TYR A 63 -14.18 -13.83 -9.70
CA TYR A 63 -14.98 -14.49 -8.65
C TYR A 63 -15.65 -13.46 -7.76
N CYS A 64 -16.96 -13.56 -7.57
CA CYS A 64 -17.67 -12.65 -6.68
C CYS A 64 -17.28 -12.88 -5.22
N ARG A 65 -16.85 -11.82 -4.54
CA ARG A 65 -16.70 -11.79 -3.09
C ARG A 65 -18.08 -11.79 -2.44
N LYS A 66 -18.29 -12.64 -1.43
CA LYS A 66 -19.53 -12.67 -0.65
C LYS A 66 -19.70 -11.37 0.14
N LYS A 67 -20.84 -10.71 -0.02
CA LYS A 67 -21.17 -9.49 0.73
C LYS A 67 -21.55 -9.83 2.17
N PHE A 68 -21.40 -8.83 3.06
CA PHE A 68 -21.97 -8.90 4.41
C PHE A 68 -23.51 -8.98 4.34
N PRO A 69 -24.19 -9.86 5.13
CA PRO A 69 -23.63 -10.79 6.14
C PRO A 69 -23.24 -12.18 5.60
N GLN A 70 -23.47 -12.50 4.33
CA GLN A 70 -23.32 -13.86 3.75
C GLN A 70 -21.89 -14.44 3.86
N GLY A 71 -20.88 -13.56 3.94
CA GLY A 71 -19.48 -13.97 4.07
C GLY A 71 -19.03 -14.18 5.52
N ILE A 72 -19.89 -13.97 6.53
CA ILE A 72 -19.49 -14.09 7.94
C ILE A 72 -19.28 -15.55 8.32
N SER A 73 -18.22 -15.81 9.06
CA SER A 73 -17.93 -17.10 9.70
C SER A 73 -17.59 -16.87 11.18
N PRO A 74 -18.08 -17.71 12.10
CA PRO A 74 -17.71 -17.57 13.52
C PRO A 74 -16.21 -17.77 13.80
N GLY A 75 -15.56 -18.65 13.04
CA GLY A 75 -14.17 -19.06 13.29
C GLY A 75 -13.13 -18.55 12.27
N LEU A 76 -13.54 -17.83 11.22
CA LEU A 76 -12.66 -17.29 10.21
C LEU A 76 -12.81 -15.76 10.10
N PRO A 77 -11.70 -15.04 9.82
CA PRO A 77 -11.80 -13.61 9.52
C PRO A 77 -12.68 -13.37 8.29
N TYR A 78 -13.46 -12.29 8.31
CA TYR A 78 -14.37 -11.96 7.19
C TYR A 78 -13.61 -11.73 5.87
N ILE A 79 -12.43 -11.13 5.93
CA ILE A 79 -11.61 -10.91 4.72
C ILE A 79 -11.22 -12.21 4.01
N VAL A 80 -11.12 -13.32 4.75
CA VAL A 80 -10.83 -14.67 4.22
C VAL A 80 -12.12 -15.40 3.85
N SER A 81 -13.07 -15.49 4.79
CA SER A 81 -14.31 -16.28 4.61
C SER A 81 -15.19 -15.77 3.47
N SER A 82 -15.17 -14.46 3.20
CA SER A 82 -15.89 -13.85 2.09
C SER A 82 -15.35 -14.22 0.70
N ARG A 83 -14.14 -14.81 0.63
CA ARG A 83 -13.47 -15.22 -0.61
C ARG A 83 -13.40 -16.74 -0.81
N ILE A 84 -14.18 -17.49 -0.07
CA ILE A 84 -14.30 -18.95 -0.30
C ILE A 84 -15.14 -19.17 -1.56
N ASN A 85 -14.50 -19.73 -2.61
CA ASN A 85 -15.13 -19.97 -3.91
C ASN A 85 -14.70 -21.32 -4.50
N LYS A 86 -15.63 -22.24 -4.75
CA LYS A 86 -15.36 -23.60 -5.22
C LYS A 86 -14.84 -23.64 -6.67
N GLU A 87 -15.25 -22.69 -7.50
CA GLU A 87 -14.79 -22.59 -8.89
C GLU A 87 -13.29 -22.21 -8.96
N LEU A 88 -12.85 -21.28 -8.09
CA LEU A 88 -11.42 -21.00 -7.94
C LEU A 88 -10.62 -22.27 -7.64
N LEU A 89 -11.08 -23.08 -6.67
CA LEU A 89 -10.39 -24.33 -6.35
C LEU A 89 -10.35 -25.28 -7.55
N LYS A 90 -11.49 -25.44 -8.25
CA LYS A 90 -11.55 -26.28 -9.45
C LYS A 90 -10.56 -25.82 -10.53
N ASN A 91 -10.46 -24.51 -10.76
CA ASN A 91 -9.52 -23.96 -11.74
C ASN A 91 -8.05 -24.20 -11.34
N LEU A 92 -7.72 -24.00 -10.06
CA LEU A 92 -6.36 -24.28 -9.55
C LEU A 92 -5.96 -25.77 -9.58
N GLN A 93 -6.93 -26.68 -9.65
CA GLN A 93 -6.69 -28.14 -9.68
C GLN A 93 -6.56 -28.69 -11.12
N GLN A 94 -6.63 -27.84 -12.15
CA GLN A 94 -6.50 -28.28 -13.55
C GLN A 94 -5.05 -28.57 -13.97
N ASP A 95 -4.08 -28.09 -13.19
CA ASP A 95 -2.64 -28.20 -13.45
C ASP A 95 -1.85 -28.20 -12.12
N ASP A 96 -0.50 -28.19 -12.25
CA ASP A 96 0.44 -28.17 -11.12
C ASP A 96 1.27 -26.86 -11.05
N TYR A 97 0.84 -25.80 -11.71
CA TYR A 97 1.60 -24.55 -11.72
C TYR A 97 1.70 -23.91 -10.31
N PRO A 98 2.80 -23.22 -9.99
CA PRO A 98 2.93 -22.48 -8.74
C PRO A 98 1.79 -21.47 -8.54
N ILE A 99 1.48 -21.16 -7.28
CA ILE A 99 0.38 -20.27 -6.91
C ILE A 99 0.92 -19.14 -6.04
N LEU A 100 0.75 -17.89 -6.47
CA LEU A 100 0.99 -16.68 -5.69
C LEU A 100 -0.35 -16.12 -5.19
N MET A 101 -0.52 -16.04 -3.88
CA MET A 101 -1.70 -15.48 -3.22
C MET A 101 -1.42 -14.06 -2.74
N GLU A 102 -2.20 -13.10 -3.20
CA GLU A 102 -2.08 -11.70 -2.83
C GLU A 102 -2.88 -11.38 -1.56
N GLY A 103 -2.15 -11.23 -0.46
CA GLY A 103 -2.68 -11.01 0.87
C GLY A 103 -3.22 -12.27 1.56
N VAL A 104 -3.32 -12.18 2.87
CA VAL A 104 -3.98 -13.21 3.73
C VAL A 104 -5.41 -13.50 3.27
N HIS A 105 -6.04 -12.52 2.64
CA HIS A 105 -7.39 -12.59 2.07
C HIS A 105 -7.65 -13.80 1.17
N CYS A 106 -6.63 -14.23 0.42
CA CYS A 106 -6.73 -15.26 -0.63
C CYS A 106 -6.34 -16.66 -0.15
N THR A 107 -5.97 -16.83 1.13
CA THR A 107 -5.28 -18.03 1.64
C THR A 107 -6.20 -19.15 2.17
N TYR A 108 -7.52 -19.09 1.96
CA TYR A 108 -8.42 -20.10 2.51
C TYR A 108 -8.05 -21.53 2.11
N TYR A 109 -7.69 -21.79 0.86
CA TYR A 109 -7.35 -23.14 0.36
C TYR A 109 -5.96 -23.62 0.80
N LEU A 110 -5.08 -22.69 1.15
CA LEU A 110 -3.84 -22.99 1.89
C LEU A 110 -4.17 -23.40 3.33
N PHE A 111 -5.05 -22.63 4.01
CA PHE A 111 -5.44 -22.89 5.40
C PHE A 111 -6.10 -24.26 5.59
N ASN A 112 -7.07 -24.61 4.75
CA ASN A 112 -7.84 -25.86 4.87
C ASN A 112 -7.10 -27.09 4.31
N GLY A 113 -5.90 -26.94 3.71
CA GLY A 113 -5.07 -28.01 3.20
C GLY A 113 -5.45 -28.51 1.80
N ALA A 114 -6.38 -27.87 1.09
CA ALA A 114 -6.76 -28.27 -0.27
C ALA A 114 -5.61 -28.13 -1.29
N LEU A 115 -4.56 -27.35 -0.96
CA LEU A 115 -3.37 -27.11 -1.79
C LEU A 115 -2.09 -27.70 -1.18
N LYS A 116 -2.19 -28.72 -0.33
CA LYS A 116 -1.05 -29.28 0.44
C LYS A 116 0.14 -29.72 -0.43
N ASN A 117 -0.11 -30.18 -1.66
CA ASN A 117 0.94 -30.68 -2.56
C ASN A 117 1.34 -29.67 -3.63
N ARG A 118 0.98 -28.38 -3.48
CA ARG A 118 1.28 -27.33 -4.45
C ARG A 118 2.37 -26.39 -3.91
N LYS A 119 3.21 -25.85 -4.79
CA LYS A 119 4.06 -24.70 -4.46
C LYS A 119 3.19 -23.48 -4.28
N VAL A 120 3.05 -23.00 -3.05
CA VAL A 120 2.23 -21.82 -2.71
C VAL A 120 3.09 -20.76 -2.06
N PHE A 121 2.91 -19.54 -2.53
CA PHE A 121 3.57 -18.32 -2.04
C PHE A 121 2.51 -17.31 -1.63
N VAL A 122 2.80 -16.52 -0.60
CA VAL A 122 1.88 -15.51 -0.09
C VAL A 122 2.57 -14.15 -0.04
N ARG A 123 2.07 -13.19 -0.80
CA ARG A 123 2.47 -11.79 -0.72
C ARG A 123 1.73 -11.13 0.43
N LEU A 124 2.43 -10.54 1.40
CA LEU A 124 1.81 -9.82 2.50
C LEU A 124 1.91 -8.31 2.25
N HIS A 125 0.75 -7.65 2.15
CA HIS A 125 0.67 -6.19 2.05
C HIS A 125 0.68 -5.52 3.42
N ASN A 126 0.21 -6.23 4.45
CA ASN A 126 0.25 -5.88 5.86
C ASN A 126 0.30 -7.15 6.71
N VAL A 127 0.67 -7.02 7.96
CA VAL A 127 0.31 -7.98 9.00
C VAL A 127 -1.12 -7.65 9.42
N GLU A 128 -2.09 -8.42 8.91
CA GLU A 128 -3.51 -8.04 8.94
C GLU A 128 -4.09 -7.91 10.34
N TYR A 129 -3.69 -8.75 11.30
CA TYR A 129 -4.18 -8.60 12.68
C TYR A 129 -3.76 -7.25 13.28
N ASN A 130 -2.53 -6.81 13.00
CA ASN A 130 -1.99 -5.55 13.50
C ASN A 130 -2.69 -4.35 12.83
N TYR A 131 -2.91 -4.45 11.53
CA TYR A 131 -3.69 -3.45 10.79
C TYR A 131 -5.09 -3.26 11.37
N TYR A 132 -5.84 -4.37 11.63
CA TYR A 132 -7.17 -4.31 12.24
C TYR A 132 -7.14 -3.82 13.70
N GLN A 133 -6.08 -4.11 14.44
CA GLN A 133 -5.88 -3.57 15.78
C GLN A 133 -5.71 -2.04 15.75
N ASN A 134 -4.92 -1.52 14.80
CA ASN A 134 -4.74 -0.09 14.60
C ASN A 134 -6.06 0.58 14.19
N LEU A 135 -6.85 -0.03 13.29
CA LEU A 135 -8.17 0.46 12.95
C LEU A 135 -9.08 0.56 14.19
N ALA A 136 -9.06 -0.45 15.06
CA ALA A 136 -9.85 -0.44 16.30
C ALA A 136 -9.42 0.67 17.28
N THR A 137 -8.13 0.99 17.34
CA THR A 137 -7.59 2.04 18.21
C THR A 137 -8.08 3.43 17.80
N HIS A 138 -8.17 3.68 16.49
CA HIS A 138 -8.54 4.99 15.94
C HIS A 138 -10.04 5.12 15.60
N GLU A 139 -10.85 4.07 15.79
CA GLU A 139 -12.29 4.10 15.50
C GLU A 139 -13.08 4.66 16.67
N ASN A 140 -13.96 5.62 16.38
CA ASN A 140 -14.83 6.28 17.34
C ASN A 140 -16.19 5.57 17.51
N ASN A 141 -16.66 4.86 16.47
CA ASN A 141 -17.93 4.13 16.53
C ASN A 141 -17.74 2.82 17.31
N PHE A 142 -18.45 2.68 18.42
CA PHE A 142 -18.33 1.53 19.32
C PHE A 142 -18.54 0.17 18.65
N PHE A 143 -19.56 0.05 17.77
CA PHE A 143 -19.86 -1.22 17.09
C PHE A 143 -18.79 -1.57 16.05
N LYS A 144 -18.28 -0.57 15.31
CA LYS A 144 -17.16 -0.78 14.38
C LYS A 144 -15.88 -1.14 15.11
N LYS A 145 -15.60 -0.49 16.25
CA LYS A 145 -14.46 -0.80 17.11
C LYS A 145 -14.49 -2.24 17.59
N LEU A 146 -15.64 -2.72 18.08
CA LEU A 146 -15.84 -4.11 18.52
C LEU A 146 -15.66 -5.09 17.35
N TYR A 147 -16.16 -4.75 16.16
CA TYR A 147 -15.95 -5.53 14.95
C TYR A 147 -14.47 -5.65 14.60
N PHE A 148 -13.71 -4.54 14.58
CA PHE A 148 -12.29 -4.55 14.29
C PHE A 148 -11.47 -5.32 15.32
N GLN A 149 -11.81 -5.24 16.61
CA GLN A 149 -11.18 -6.03 17.67
C GLN A 149 -11.39 -7.52 17.46
N ARG A 150 -12.63 -7.93 17.13
CA ARG A 150 -12.96 -9.32 16.81
C ARG A 150 -12.18 -9.82 15.58
N GLU A 151 -12.16 -9.04 14.49
CA GLU A 151 -11.44 -9.42 13.27
C GLU A 151 -9.92 -9.51 13.54
N SER A 152 -9.33 -8.57 14.28
CA SER A 152 -7.92 -8.62 14.69
C SER A 152 -7.60 -9.92 15.44
N TYR A 153 -8.44 -10.30 16.42
CA TYR A 153 -8.26 -11.55 17.16
C TYR A 153 -8.34 -12.79 16.27
N LEU A 154 -9.31 -12.86 15.36
CA LEU A 154 -9.46 -13.97 14.42
C LEU A 154 -8.29 -14.02 13.44
N LEU A 155 -7.82 -12.87 12.95
CA LEU A 155 -6.68 -12.74 12.05
C LEU A 155 -5.40 -13.22 12.73
N LYS A 156 -5.11 -12.81 13.97
CA LYS A 156 -3.92 -13.26 14.70
C LYS A 156 -3.86 -14.79 14.80
N ARG A 157 -4.99 -15.43 15.10
CA ARG A 157 -5.09 -16.89 15.15
C ARG A 157 -4.97 -17.55 13.77
N TYR A 158 -5.50 -16.90 12.75
CA TYR A 158 -5.48 -17.40 11.38
C TYR A 158 -4.08 -17.31 10.77
N GLU A 159 -3.44 -16.15 10.85
CA GLU A 159 -2.09 -15.90 10.36
C GLU A 159 -1.08 -16.85 11.01
N LYS A 160 -1.17 -17.06 12.33
CA LYS A 160 -0.36 -18.07 13.03
C LYS A 160 -0.50 -19.49 12.45
N LYS A 161 -1.70 -19.87 11.99
CA LYS A 161 -1.95 -21.22 11.44
C LYS A 161 -1.46 -21.39 10.01
N ILE A 162 -1.31 -20.32 9.24
CA ILE A 162 -0.82 -20.38 7.86
C ILE A 162 0.67 -20.08 7.75
N ALA A 163 1.29 -19.44 8.73
CA ALA A 163 2.67 -18.92 8.70
C ALA A 163 3.74 -19.97 8.37
N THR A 164 3.48 -21.25 8.61
CA THR A 164 4.40 -22.36 8.33
C THR A 164 3.98 -23.21 7.12
N LYS A 165 2.92 -22.81 6.38
CA LYS A 165 2.35 -23.62 5.30
C LYS A 165 2.77 -23.20 3.90
N ALA A 166 3.42 -22.05 3.77
CA ALA A 166 3.87 -21.47 2.49
C ALA A 166 5.12 -20.62 2.71
N THR A 167 5.72 -20.15 1.62
CA THR A 167 6.72 -19.08 1.65
C THR A 167 6.00 -17.74 1.62
N PHE A 168 6.44 -16.80 2.45
CA PHE A 168 5.82 -15.48 2.60
C PHE A 168 6.75 -14.38 2.11
N TRP A 169 6.19 -13.37 1.44
CA TRP A 169 6.92 -12.21 0.93
C TRP A 169 6.24 -10.89 1.37
N PRO A 170 6.55 -10.42 2.60
CA PRO A 170 6.06 -9.11 3.06
C PRO A 170 6.61 -7.96 2.23
N VAL A 171 5.86 -6.85 2.20
CA VAL A 171 6.24 -5.61 1.51
C VAL A 171 7.20 -4.74 2.31
N SER A 172 7.38 -5.03 3.60
CA SER A 172 8.23 -4.27 4.51
C SER A 172 9.14 -5.17 5.35
N ILE A 173 10.28 -4.63 5.78
CA ILE A 173 11.22 -5.34 6.67
C ILE A 173 10.58 -5.52 8.04
N SER A 174 9.89 -4.50 8.56
CA SER A 174 9.21 -4.57 9.87
C SER A 174 8.14 -5.66 9.93
N ASP A 175 7.32 -5.79 8.86
CA ASP A 175 6.34 -6.87 8.76
C ASP A 175 7.01 -8.26 8.67
N THR A 176 8.16 -8.35 8.01
CA THR A 176 8.95 -9.59 7.92
C THR A 176 9.42 -10.03 9.31
N GLU A 177 10.00 -9.13 10.07
CA GLU A 177 10.48 -9.42 11.43
C GLU A 177 9.32 -9.70 12.40
N LEU A 178 8.22 -8.94 12.28
CA LEU A 178 7.02 -9.18 13.09
C LEU A 178 6.44 -10.59 12.83
N TYR A 179 6.36 -11.00 11.57
CA TYR A 179 5.83 -12.31 11.19
C TYR A 179 6.72 -13.46 11.68
N LYS A 180 8.05 -13.31 11.60
CA LYS A 180 9.02 -14.25 12.18
C LYS A 180 8.83 -14.38 13.69
N LYS A 181 8.80 -13.25 14.38
CA LYS A 181 8.72 -13.18 15.85
C LYS A 181 7.39 -13.70 16.41
N GLU A 182 6.26 -13.24 15.83
CA GLU A 182 4.92 -13.54 16.37
C GLU A 182 4.40 -14.92 15.96
N PHE A 183 4.76 -15.38 14.76
CA PHE A 183 4.17 -16.59 14.17
C PHE A 183 5.16 -17.71 13.88
N GLY A 184 6.47 -17.47 14.04
CA GLY A 184 7.50 -18.47 13.78
C GLY A 184 7.61 -18.86 12.30
N ALA A 185 7.37 -17.92 11.40
CA ALA A 185 7.50 -18.15 9.96
C ALA A 185 8.98 -18.38 9.59
N ASN A 186 9.30 -19.56 9.04
CA ASN A 186 10.68 -19.96 8.70
C ASN A 186 11.01 -19.70 7.22
N HIS A 187 10.01 -19.66 6.36
CA HIS A 187 10.14 -19.36 4.92
C HIS A 187 9.51 -18.01 4.64
N ILE A 188 10.27 -16.96 4.89
CA ILE A 188 9.81 -15.57 4.76
C ILE A 188 10.98 -14.66 4.41
N ASP A 189 10.84 -13.93 3.30
CA ASP A 189 11.82 -12.98 2.79
C ASP A 189 11.14 -11.68 2.39
N PHE A 190 11.83 -10.56 2.64
CA PHE A 190 11.37 -9.25 2.24
C PHE A 190 11.43 -9.11 0.70
N LEU A 191 10.33 -8.68 0.11
CA LEU A 191 10.26 -8.31 -1.30
C LEU A 191 9.66 -6.89 -1.40
N PRO A 192 10.40 -5.89 -1.92
CA PRO A 192 9.88 -4.53 -2.07
C PRO A 192 8.62 -4.45 -2.93
N VAL A 193 7.82 -3.40 -2.77
CA VAL A 193 6.64 -3.15 -3.60
C VAL A 193 7.03 -2.83 -5.04
N PHE A 194 6.20 -3.26 -5.99
CA PHE A 194 6.29 -2.86 -7.39
C PHE A 194 5.60 -1.52 -7.58
N VAL A 195 6.27 -0.60 -8.26
CA VAL A 195 5.85 0.80 -8.38
C VAL A 195 5.73 1.23 -9.85
N PRO A 196 4.92 2.26 -10.15
CA PRO A 196 4.77 2.75 -11.54
C PRO A 196 5.99 3.55 -12.03
N TRP A 197 6.82 4.04 -11.11
CA TRP A 197 7.92 4.96 -11.42
C TRP A 197 9.23 4.20 -11.63
N LYS A 198 10.02 4.62 -12.62
CA LYS A 198 11.35 4.09 -12.89
C LYS A 198 12.45 5.12 -12.58
N GLU A 199 12.14 6.38 -12.83
CA GLU A 199 13.09 7.48 -12.71
C GLU A 199 12.57 8.55 -11.78
N VAL A 200 13.48 9.13 -11.00
CA VAL A 200 13.20 10.28 -10.16
C VAL A 200 13.10 11.52 -11.04
N LEU A 201 12.01 12.27 -10.86
CA LEU A 201 11.79 13.48 -11.64
C LEU A 201 12.87 14.53 -11.36
N MET A 202 13.52 15.01 -12.40
CA MET A 202 14.39 16.18 -12.33
C MET A 202 13.54 17.44 -12.17
N HIS A 203 13.82 18.22 -11.14
CA HIS A 203 13.16 19.50 -10.93
C HIS A 203 14.06 20.63 -11.44
N ASP A 204 13.44 21.69 -11.97
CA ASP A 204 14.15 22.93 -12.20
C ASP A 204 14.54 23.58 -10.84
N ASN A 205 15.52 24.50 -10.88
CA ASN A 205 16.00 25.19 -9.68
C ASN A 205 14.98 26.17 -9.08
N ARG A 206 13.76 26.24 -9.61
CA ARG A 206 12.71 27.10 -9.07
C ARG A 206 12.13 26.46 -7.81
N LYS A 207 11.93 27.32 -6.81
CA LYS A 207 11.25 26.94 -5.57
C LYS A 207 9.79 26.55 -5.84
N GLY A 208 9.31 25.52 -5.20
CA GLY A 208 7.88 25.20 -5.17
C GLY A 208 7.07 26.23 -4.37
N SER A 209 5.78 26.32 -4.63
CA SER A 209 4.95 27.43 -4.12
C SER A 209 4.19 27.12 -2.83
N PHE A 210 4.14 25.85 -2.39
CA PHE A 210 3.33 25.41 -1.25
C PHE A 210 3.88 24.12 -0.62
N CYS A 211 3.40 23.83 0.58
CA CYS A 211 3.49 22.49 1.20
C CYS A 211 2.25 21.68 0.82
N LEU A 212 2.40 20.38 0.55
CA LEU A 212 1.32 19.49 0.15
C LEU A 212 1.14 18.34 1.13
N TYR A 213 -0.07 18.18 1.65
CA TYR A 213 -0.52 16.91 2.21
C TYR A 213 -1.50 16.25 1.25
N HIS A 214 -1.35 14.93 0.98
CA HIS A 214 -2.28 14.24 0.11
C HIS A 214 -2.61 12.82 0.59
N GLY A 215 -3.82 12.33 0.23
CA GLY A 215 -4.28 10.99 0.55
C GLY A 215 -5.76 10.76 0.28
N ASN A 216 -6.25 9.56 0.53
CA ASN A 216 -7.69 9.31 0.53
C ASN A 216 -8.29 9.81 1.85
N LEU A 217 -8.96 10.96 1.81
CA LEU A 217 -9.51 11.64 3.00
C LEU A 217 -10.76 10.97 3.57
N ALA A 218 -11.37 10.02 2.85
CA ALA A 218 -12.40 9.15 3.43
C ALA A 218 -11.86 8.15 4.46
N VAL A 219 -10.54 7.96 4.49
CA VAL A 219 -9.87 7.12 5.50
C VAL A 219 -9.59 7.96 6.73
N ASN A 220 -10.19 7.59 7.85
CA ASN A 220 -10.12 8.32 9.13
C ASN A 220 -8.69 8.69 9.55
N GLU A 221 -7.73 7.80 9.35
CA GLU A 221 -6.32 8.04 9.62
C GLU A 221 -5.74 9.22 8.82
N ASN A 222 -6.05 9.28 7.51
CA ASN A 222 -5.57 10.36 6.65
C ASN A 222 -6.26 11.69 6.97
N GLU A 223 -7.54 11.65 7.31
CA GLU A 223 -8.28 12.84 7.74
C GLU A 223 -7.71 13.41 9.05
N LYS A 224 -7.49 12.55 10.06
CA LYS A 224 -6.88 12.96 11.34
C LYS A 224 -5.47 13.53 11.17
N ALA A 225 -4.67 12.98 10.26
CA ALA A 225 -3.36 13.53 9.94
C ALA A 225 -3.45 14.92 9.30
N ALA A 226 -4.43 15.14 8.40
CA ALA A 226 -4.71 16.45 7.83
C ALA A 226 -5.19 17.46 8.90
N GLU A 227 -6.10 17.03 9.78
CA GLU A 227 -6.56 17.87 10.90
C GLU A 227 -5.42 18.26 11.83
N TRP A 228 -4.54 17.33 12.15
CA TRP A 228 -3.38 17.58 13.00
C TRP A 228 -2.45 18.61 12.37
N LEU A 229 -2.18 18.49 11.06
CA LEU A 229 -1.38 19.49 10.33
C LEU A 229 -2.01 20.88 10.40
N LEU A 230 -3.35 21.00 10.24
CA LEU A 230 -4.05 22.27 10.30
C LEU A 230 -4.05 22.91 11.69
N LYS A 231 -4.25 22.09 12.73
CA LYS A 231 -4.44 22.56 14.11
C LYS A 231 -3.13 22.81 14.84
N GLU A 232 -2.11 21.99 14.58
CA GLU A 232 -0.90 21.96 15.41
C GLU A 232 0.36 22.44 14.64
N VAL A 233 0.41 22.31 13.31
CA VAL A 233 1.61 22.64 12.53
C VAL A 233 1.46 23.93 11.74
N PHE A 234 0.33 24.12 11.05
CA PHE A 234 0.10 25.29 10.17
C PHE A 234 -0.80 26.36 10.78
N ASN A 235 -1.07 26.28 12.08
CA ASN A 235 -1.95 27.21 12.79
C ASN A 235 -1.36 28.61 12.99
N ASP A 236 -0.03 28.76 12.96
CA ASP A 236 0.66 30.04 13.26
C ASP A 236 1.86 30.31 12.34
N ILE A 237 2.07 29.53 11.27
CA ILE A 237 3.11 29.79 10.26
C ILE A 237 2.48 30.25 8.95
N ASN A 238 3.08 31.29 8.34
CA ASN A 238 2.56 31.85 7.09
C ASN A 238 3.18 31.16 5.86
N ILE A 239 2.98 29.86 5.75
CA ILE A 239 3.39 29.04 4.60
C ILE A 239 2.14 28.43 3.98
N PRO A 240 1.95 28.49 2.64
CA PRO A 240 0.78 27.88 2.01
C PRO A 240 0.78 26.36 2.18
N LEU A 241 -0.33 25.81 2.70
CA LEU A 241 -0.60 24.39 2.77
C LEU A 241 -1.77 24.03 1.86
N VAL A 242 -1.54 23.09 0.95
CA VAL A 242 -2.57 22.44 0.15
C VAL A 242 -2.86 21.08 0.74
N ILE A 243 -4.11 20.80 1.07
CA ILE A 243 -4.60 19.47 1.41
C ILE A 243 -5.32 18.93 0.19
N ALA A 244 -4.90 17.78 -0.35
CA ALA A 244 -5.49 17.21 -1.55
C ALA A 244 -5.91 15.76 -1.34
N GLY A 245 -7.12 15.39 -1.80
CA GLY A 245 -7.55 14.00 -1.68
C GLY A 245 -8.98 13.70 -2.09
N LYS A 246 -9.35 12.42 -1.98
CA LYS A 246 -10.69 11.94 -2.33
C LYS A 246 -11.61 12.00 -1.11
N ASN A 247 -12.86 12.43 -1.33
CA ASN A 247 -13.97 12.35 -0.38
C ASN A 247 -13.64 12.91 1.01
N PRO A 248 -13.25 14.19 1.15
CA PRO A 248 -13.12 14.84 2.45
C PRO A 248 -14.46 14.86 3.18
N SER A 249 -14.43 14.92 4.51
CA SER A 249 -15.62 15.17 5.32
C SER A 249 -15.98 16.65 5.33
N GLU A 250 -17.25 16.97 5.59
CA GLU A 250 -17.68 18.36 5.82
C GLU A 250 -16.93 19.03 6.99
N HIS A 251 -16.50 18.24 7.97
CA HIS A 251 -15.70 18.73 9.09
C HIS A 251 -14.34 19.24 8.61
N LEU A 252 -13.64 18.46 7.81
CA LEU A 252 -12.33 18.84 7.25
C LEU A 252 -12.47 20.05 6.31
N GLU A 253 -13.52 20.08 5.48
CA GLU A 253 -13.81 21.23 4.60
C GLU A 253 -13.93 22.53 5.40
N LYS A 254 -14.69 22.52 6.50
CA LYS A 254 -14.82 23.68 7.38
C LYS A 254 -13.51 24.06 8.06
N LEU A 255 -12.74 23.06 8.51
CA LEU A 255 -11.49 23.30 9.24
C LEU A 255 -10.41 23.94 8.36
N VAL A 256 -10.31 23.56 7.09
CA VAL A 256 -9.34 24.14 6.14
C VAL A 256 -9.54 25.64 5.96
N HIS A 257 -10.77 26.15 6.06
CA HIS A 257 -11.08 27.57 5.89
C HIS A 257 -10.81 28.43 7.14
N VAL A 258 -10.38 27.82 8.26
CA VAL A 258 -10.03 28.58 9.48
C VAL A 258 -8.76 29.40 9.27
N ASN A 259 -7.79 28.86 8.54
CA ASN A 259 -6.52 29.55 8.26
C ASN A 259 -6.50 30.08 6.82
N THR A 260 -6.06 31.32 6.63
CA THR A 260 -6.03 32.01 5.33
C THR A 260 -4.96 31.47 4.36
N ASN A 261 -3.97 30.73 4.90
CA ASN A 261 -2.87 30.13 4.14
C ASN A 261 -3.10 28.65 3.80
N THR A 262 -4.29 28.10 4.02
CA THR A 262 -4.62 26.71 3.75
C THR A 262 -5.73 26.57 2.73
N CYS A 263 -5.66 25.55 1.87
CA CYS A 263 -6.73 25.25 0.94
C CYS A 263 -6.93 23.72 0.79
N LEU A 264 -8.15 23.33 0.44
CA LEU A 264 -8.54 21.96 0.15
C LEU A 264 -8.81 21.79 -1.34
N VAL A 265 -8.25 20.77 -1.93
CA VAL A 265 -8.51 20.38 -3.32
C VAL A 265 -8.99 18.92 -3.32
N SER A 266 -10.28 18.74 -3.62
CA SER A 266 -10.93 17.44 -3.49
C SER A 266 -11.19 16.75 -4.83
N ASN A 267 -11.11 15.42 -4.84
CA ASN A 267 -11.54 14.56 -5.95
C ASN A 267 -10.86 14.84 -7.29
N LEU A 268 -9.57 15.21 -7.24
CA LEU A 268 -8.78 15.46 -8.44
C LEU A 268 -8.58 14.20 -9.29
N PRO A 269 -8.54 14.36 -10.62
CA PRO A 269 -7.96 13.36 -11.51
C PRO A 269 -6.50 13.06 -11.16
N GLU A 270 -6.05 11.83 -11.44
CA GLU A 270 -4.67 11.40 -11.12
C GLU A 270 -3.60 12.34 -11.67
N LYS A 271 -3.76 12.81 -12.90
CA LYS A 271 -2.83 13.74 -13.54
C LYS A 271 -2.67 15.04 -12.75
N GLU A 272 -3.76 15.62 -12.27
CA GLU A 272 -3.73 16.86 -11.50
C GLU A 272 -3.12 16.66 -10.10
N MET A 273 -3.39 15.50 -9.48
CA MET A 273 -2.72 15.11 -8.22
C MET A 273 -1.22 14.99 -8.41
N GLN A 274 -0.76 14.34 -9.50
CA GLN A 274 0.67 14.26 -9.83
C GLN A 274 1.28 15.65 -10.06
N ASP A 275 0.55 16.58 -10.67
CA ASP A 275 1.01 17.95 -10.87
C ASP A 275 1.17 18.71 -9.54
N LEU A 276 0.27 18.49 -8.58
CA LEU A 276 0.43 19.07 -7.22
C LEU A 276 1.68 18.51 -6.52
N ILE A 277 1.90 17.20 -6.56
CA ILE A 277 3.07 16.56 -5.96
C ILE A 277 4.38 17.15 -6.53
N LYS A 278 4.43 17.34 -7.85
CA LYS A 278 5.59 17.92 -8.56
C LYS A 278 5.81 19.40 -8.23
N LYS A 279 4.74 20.19 -8.11
CA LYS A 279 4.80 21.64 -7.86
C LYS A 279 5.04 21.99 -6.40
N ALA A 280 4.73 21.10 -5.48
CA ALA A 280 4.96 21.31 -4.06
C ALA A 280 6.47 21.49 -3.77
N GLN A 281 6.80 22.42 -2.85
CA GLN A 281 8.13 22.53 -2.30
C GLN A 281 8.39 21.41 -1.30
N VAL A 282 7.42 21.13 -0.44
CA VAL A 282 7.52 20.06 0.56
C VAL A 282 6.26 19.21 0.51
N ASN A 283 6.41 17.92 0.27
CA ASN A 283 5.36 16.93 0.48
C ASN A 283 5.41 16.54 1.96
N ILE A 284 4.38 16.91 2.73
CA ILE A 284 4.29 16.67 4.17
C ILE A 284 3.31 15.52 4.39
N LEU A 285 3.84 14.35 4.80
CA LEU A 285 3.09 13.09 4.78
C LEU A 285 3.19 12.34 6.12
N PRO A 286 2.74 12.92 7.24
CA PRO A 286 2.66 12.18 8.50
C PRO A 286 1.68 11.01 8.38
N SER A 287 1.97 9.92 9.09
CA SER A 287 1.11 8.75 9.21
C SER A 287 0.87 8.43 10.69
N LEU A 288 -0.35 8.02 11.01
CA LEU A 288 -0.72 7.51 12.35
C LEU A 288 -0.56 5.99 12.44
N ASN A 289 -0.11 5.35 11.37
CA ASN A 289 0.01 3.90 11.26
C ASN A 289 1.36 3.53 10.61
N SER A 290 2.08 2.60 11.24
CA SER A 290 3.38 2.10 10.77
C SER A 290 3.29 0.84 9.91
N THR A 291 2.08 0.21 9.75
CA THR A 291 1.96 -1.03 8.98
C THR A 291 2.04 -0.82 7.47
N GLY A 292 2.63 -1.77 6.77
CA GLY A 292 2.77 -1.78 5.32
C GLY A 292 3.63 -0.65 4.77
N VAL A 293 3.65 -0.49 3.45
CA VAL A 293 4.39 0.56 2.74
C VAL A 293 3.49 1.72 2.36
N LYS A 294 3.91 2.95 2.66
CA LYS A 294 3.19 4.16 2.30
C LYS A 294 3.51 4.58 0.85
N LEU A 295 2.76 4.08 -0.13
CA LEU A 295 2.99 4.42 -1.55
C LEU A 295 2.93 5.92 -1.84
N LYS A 296 2.16 6.70 -1.05
CA LYS A 296 2.16 8.16 -1.17
C LYS A 296 3.54 8.77 -0.89
N LEU A 297 4.32 8.17 0.01
CA LEU A 297 5.70 8.58 0.27
C LEU A 297 6.62 8.23 -0.90
N LEU A 298 6.53 7.01 -1.45
CA LEU A 298 7.30 6.65 -2.64
C LEU A 298 6.97 7.55 -3.82
N ASN A 299 5.68 7.87 -4.03
CA ASN A 299 5.27 8.83 -5.06
C ASN A 299 5.95 10.20 -4.88
N ALA A 300 5.93 10.72 -3.66
CA ALA A 300 6.57 11.99 -3.35
C ALA A 300 8.10 11.94 -3.52
N LEU A 301 8.75 10.80 -3.23
CA LEU A 301 10.17 10.60 -3.44
C LEU A 301 10.53 10.50 -4.93
N TYR A 302 9.71 9.89 -5.78
CA TYR A 302 9.95 9.83 -7.22
C TYR A 302 9.63 11.14 -7.93
N ASN A 303 8.59 11.87 -7.49
CA ASN A 303 8.01 12.97 -8.27
C ASN A 303 8.05 14.34 -7.59
N GLY A 304 8.30 14.41 -6.29
CA GLY A 304 8.33 15.65 -5.51
C GLY A 304 9.73 16.14 -5.18
N ARG A 305 9.81 17.35 -4.61
CA ARG A 305 11.06 17.93 -4.09
C ARG A 305 11.41 17.37 -2.72
N PHE A 306 11.09 18.08 -1.64
CA PHE A 306 11.32 17.61 -0.28
C PHE A 306 10.17 16.74 0.23
N CYS A 307 10.51 15.76 1.08
CA CYS A 307 9.55 14.93 1.81
C CYS A 307 9.79 15.12 3.31
N LEU A 308 8.74 15.56 4.03
CA LEU A 308 8.72 15.67 5.49
C LEU A 308 7.70 14.66 6.05
N VAL A 309 8.17 13.75 6.91
CA VAL A 309 7.40 12.62 7.41
C VAL A 309 7.67 12.40 8.90
N ASN A 310 6.90 11.54 9.54
CA ASN A 310 7.24 10.98 10.86
C ASN A 310 7.79 9.55 10.71
N GLU A 311 8.35 9.00 11.78
CA GLU A 311 8.88 7.62 11.78
C GLU A 311 7.85 6.62 11.29
N ALA A 312 6.59 6.70 11.73
CA ALA A 312 5.53 5.80 11.31
C ALA A 312 5.23 5.83 9.79
N ALA A 313 5.52 6.93 9.11
CA ALA A 313 5.36 7.04 7.65
C ALA A 313 6.56 6.46 6.89
N SER A 314 7.79 6.56 7.42
CA SER A 314 9.01 6.02 6.82
C SER A 314 9.21 4.54 7.14
N GLU A 315 8.61 4.03 8.21
CA GLU A 315 8.69 2.62 8.56
C GLU A 315 8.17 1.73 7.41
N GLY A 316 8.93 0.70 7.07
CA GLY A 316 8.62 -0.20 5.98
C GLY A 316 9.04 0.29 4.58
N VAL A 317 9.52 1.53 4.45
CA VAL A 317 10.10 2.07 3.22
C VAL A 317 11.63 2.08 3.38
N ALA A 318 12.35 1.29 2.57
CA ALA A 318 13.83 1.21 2.64
C ALA A 318 14.49 2.48 2.05
N VAL A 319 14.33 3.64 2.72
CA VAL A 319 14.73 4.96 2.19
C VAL A 319 15.25 5.91 3.29
N ASP A 320 15.90 5.39 4.31
CA ASP A 320 16.25 6.09 5.55
C ASP A 320 16.90 7.48 5.40
N ASN A 321 17.56 7.76 4.28
CA ASN A 321 18.26 9.03 4.05
C ASN A 321 17.57 9.94 3.04
N LEU A 322 16.35 9.63 2.59
CA LEU A 322 15.68 10.40 1.55
C LEU A 322 14.57 11.33 2.06
N CYS A 323 14.24 11.23 3.34
CA CYS A 323 13.18 12.01 3.99
C CYS A 323 13.74 12.85 5.13
N HIS A 324 13.05 13.94 5.43
CA HIS A 324 13.23 14.67 6.68
C HIS A 324 12.21 14.12 7.68
N ILE A 325 12.67 13.71 8.85
CA ILE A 325 11.84 13.05 9.87
C ILE A 325 11.61 14.00 11.04
N ALA A 326 10.36 14.08 11.50
CA ALA A 326 9.93 14.79 12.69
C ALA A 326 8.78 14.03 13.36
N ASP A 327 8.67 14.02 14.68
CA ASP A 327 7.66 13.24 15.40
C ASP A 327 6.70 14.07 16.24
N ASP A 328 6.95 15.36 16.39
CA ASP A 328 6.08 16.28 17.09
C ASP A 328 5.77 17.55 16.27
N ALA A 329 4.75 18.29 16.68
CA ALA A 329 4.27 19.47 15.95
C ALA A 329 5.34 20.58 15.85
N ALA A 330 6.16 20.76 16.86
CA ALA A 330 7.18 21.82 16.90
C ALA A 330 8.32 21.50 15.90
N SER A 331 8.80 20.26 15.86
CA SER A 331 9.81 19.80 14.89
C SER A 331 9.27 19.79 13.46
N PHE A 332 8.01 19.36 13.24
CA PHE A 332 7.35 19.48 11.93
C PHE A 332 7.26 20.93 11.46
N LYS A 333 6.84 21.83 12.34
CA LYS A 333 6.73 23.27 12.04
C LYS A 333 8.07 23.87 11.67
N LYS A 334 9.12 23.60 12.46
CA LYS A 334 10.48 24.06 12.21
C LYS A 334 10.99 23.56 10.85
N LEU A 335 10.92 22.25 10.60
CA LEU A 335 11.38 21.65 9.34
C LEU A 335 10.54 22.10 8.14
N ALA A 336 9.22 22.30 8.28
CA ALA A 336 8.39 22.83 7.21
C ALA A 336 8.84 24.22 6.76
N VAL A 337 9.17 25.11 7.73
CA VAL A 337 9.68 26.46 7.45
C VAL A 337 11.07 26.40 6.79
N GLU A 338 11.98 25.57 7.31
CA GLU A 338 13.32 25.42 6.79
C GLU A 338 13.30 24.91 5.35
N LEU A 339 12.63 23.79 5.11
CA LEU A 339 12.54 23.13 3.79
C LEU A 339 11.77 23.98 2.77
N TYR A 340 10.74 24.68 3.21
CA TYR A 340 10.00 25.59 2.32
C TYR A 340 10.88 26.70 1.80
N ASN A 341 11.85 27.19 2.58
CA ASN A 341 12.77 28.26 2.19
C ASN A 341 14.07 27.77 1.55
N MET A 342 14.36 26.46 1.63
CA MET A 342 15.57 25.88 1.09
C MET A 342 15.47 25.67 -0.43
N PRO A 343 16.48 26.03 -1.25
CA PRO A 343 16.51 25.68 -2.65
C PRO A 343 16.68 24.15 -2.81
N TYR A 344 15.94 23.56 -3.75
CA TYR A 344 16.09 22.15 -4.08
C TYR A 344 17.26 21.97 -5.07
N GLN A 345 18.17 21.04 -4.78
CA GLN A 345 19.39 20.81 -5.56
C GLN A 345 19.32 19.49 -6.33
N ASN A 346 19.86 19.46 -7.55
CA ASN A 346 19.83 18.29 -8.42
C ASN A 346 20.70 17.11 -7.94
N GLU A 347 21.73 17.38 -7.13
CA GLU A 347 22.53 16.34 -6.47
C GLU A 347 21.69 15.44 -5.58
N THR A 348 20.68 15.99 -4.92
CA THR A 348 19.68 15.24 -4.15
C THR A 348 18.92 14.26 -5.03
N THR A 349 18.60 14.63 -6.27
CA THR A 349 17.89 13.76 -7.22
C THR A 349 18.73 12.54 -7.61
N THR A 350 20.02 12.72 -7.89
CA THR A 350 20.94 11.62 -8.26
C THR A 350 21.10 10.62 -7.12
N HIS A 351 21.29 11.12 -5.89
CA HIS A 351 21.36 10.25 -4.70
C HIS A 351 20.06 9.48 -4.50
N ARG A 352 18.92 10.17 -4.59
CA ARG A 352 17.57 9.57 -4.47
C ARG A 352 17.33 8.49 -5.51
N GLN A 353 17.71 8.74 -6.78
CA GLN A 353 17.61 7.75 -7.85
C GLN A 353 18.42 6.48 -7.54
N THR A 354 19.61 6.61 -7.02
CA THR A 354 20.47 5.47 -6.67
C THR A 354 19.83 4.62 -5.57
N VAL A 355 19.37 5.25 -4.50
CA VAL A 355 18.74 4.55 -3.36
C VAL A 355 17.43 3.87 -3.78
N LEU A 356 16.56 4.58 -4.52
CA LEU A 356 15.29 4.02 -4.97
C LEU A 356 15.48 2.86 -5.97
N ASN A 357 16.45 2.96 -6.88
CA ASN A 357 16.75 1.86 -7.81
C ASN A 357 17.33 0.63 -7.12
N ALA A 358 18.00 0.78 -5.99
CA ALA A 358 18.51 -0.36 -5.24
C ALA A 358 17.37 -1.25 -4.71
N SER A 359 16.24 -0.66 -4.29
CA SER A 359 15.12 -1.37 -3.67
C SER A 359 13.89 -1.52 -4.58
N TYR A 360 13.52 -0.47 -5.33
CA TYR A 360 12.25 -0.41 -6.07
C TYR A 360 12.42 -0.59 -7.59
N ASN A 361 13.42 -1.35 -8.02
CA ASN A 361 13.58 -1.75 -9.42
C ASN A 361 12.68 -2.96 -9.72
N ASN A 362 11.58 -2.72 -10.42
CA ASN A 362 10.59 -3.75 -10.73
C ASN A 362 11.17 -4.92 -11.51
N ASP A 363 12.07 -4.67 -12.46
CA ASP A 363 12.63 -5.73 -13.31
C ASP A 363 13.57 -6.65 -12.48
N LYS A 364 14.38 -6.06 -11.58
CA LYS A 364 15.21 -6.80 -10.62
C LYS A 364 14.36 -7.59 -9.63
N ASN A 365 13.30 -6.96 -9.09
CA ASN A 365 12.41 -7.61 -8.12
C ASN A 365 11.60 -8.74 -8.76
N ALA A 366 11.19 -8.59 -10.03
CA ALA A 366 10.53 -9.67 -10.79
C ALA A 366 11.49 -10.85 -11.05
N GLN A 367 12.75 -10.57 -11.41
CA GLN A 367 13.75 -11.62 -11.58
C GLN A 367 13.99 -12.39 -10.28
N GLN A 368 14.14 -11.70 -9.15
CA GLN A 368 14.27 -12.32 -7.83
C GLN A 368 13.06 -13.19 -7.49
N LEU A 369 11.84 -12.70 -7.78
CA LEU A 369 10.61 -13.47 -7.57
C LEU A 369 10.60 -14.75 -8.41
N ILE A 370 11.02 -14.67 -9.67
CA ILE A 370 11.09 -15.82 -10.58
C ILE A 370 12.10 -16.87 -10.07
N GLU A 371 13.28 -16.45 -9.58
CA GLU A 371 14.28 -17.34 -8.99
C GLU A 371 13.77 -18.04 -7.72
N TRP A 372 12.95 -17.37 -6.94
CA TRP A 372 12.35 -17.99 -5.74
C TRP A 372 11.22 -18.97 -6.05
N ILE A 373 10.51 -18.77 -7.17
CA ILE A 373 9.38 -19.62 -7.57
C ILE A 373 9.87 -20.88 -8.30
N TYR A 374 10.88 -20.77 -9.15
CA TYR A 374 11.29 -21.85 -10.07
C TYR A 374 12.68 -22.38 -9.77
#